data_d7b367030ebcf71a0afd4a1ba21778d9
#
_entry.id   d7b367030ebcf71a0afd4a1ba21778d9
#
_cell.length_a   1.000
_cell.length_b   1.000
_cell.length_c   1.000
_cell.angle_alpha   90.00
_cell.angle_beta   90.00
_cell.angle_gamma   90.00
#
_symmetry.space_group_name_H-M   'P 1'
#
loop_
_entity.id
_entity.type
_entity.pdbx_description
1 polymer ?
#
loop_
_entity_poly.entity_id
_entity_poly.type
_entity_poly.pdbx_seq_one_letter_code
_entity_poly.pdbx_strand_id
1 'polypeptide(L)'
;MTHILANEQQRPPAGTISLSPEPRRPIVNTSEVLEFPDVNSASTPLSQRVHEAISSGGRPRLQLGTTLETTGLRLVDAIRTTLKLHPFIELEQLAVVDAHGQLQEAGGQFDTTVNATAIRHRQEIPFSVTDDLASLTNHTSYSVEVSKQFRSGLTVTPGISLTRTAETTLPPSVASLLEQVPNESNLSVSIAQPLLRGRGREVVTAIERMNEIELEALDQDLVQLRSERALISVIGYWEYLAALRTLEVMQASESRSLELLERTRELIDAGNRPASDLTQAQANLSGHISQRIAAEQSLFEVGHSLALSLGLTTNDVNMPPPPLDDFPSITDDETPSSVALIQEALHRRSDIAAERDRLRQDRVGLTAAQDALRPRLDLSASAGYSGLDVGSSFDKFVTPFWASVSGPNASVTLTLDLPVGNDSAKGQLVQSRSVLDQRTVGLADLERTIRSNVLIARDGLIRSAARVRSSQAAAELYRIAIVNEELRQELGLSTVIDLIVTEERLTESLREEISARLSYASAIATLRYETGSLLRQGPVTEAVDLQRLTTIPRPIIP
;
A
#
# COMPACT_ATOMS: atom_id res chain seq x y z
N MET A 1 -48.96 26.71 15.92
CA MET A 1 -49.70 26.77 17.20
C MET A 1 -48.98 25.82 18.15
N THR A 2 -48.04 26.34 18.95
CA THR A 2 -48.18 26.68 20.38
C THR A 2 -48.13 25.43 21.27
N HIS A 3 -47.19 25.13 22.11
CA HIS A 3 -46.47 25.69 23.25
C HIS A 3 -45.46 24.64 23.75
N ILE A 4 -44.14 24.88 23.93
CA ILE A 4 -43.41 25.55 25.04
C ILE A 4 -43.72 24.97 26.43
N LEU A 5 -42.69 24.45 27.09
CA LEU A 5 -42.02 24.78 28.35
C LEU A 5 -41.37 23.54 28.96
N ALA A 6 -40.05 23.50 29.01
CA ALA A 6 -39.17 23.72 30.15
C ALA A 6 -39.50 22.96 31.44
N ASN A 7 -38.61 22.09 31.88
CA ASN A 7 -38.36 21.90 33.30
C ASN A 7 -36.87 21.63 33.57
N GLU A 8 -36.25 22.56 34.24
CA GLU A 8 -34.94 22.56 34.88
C GLU A 8 -35.01 21.88 36.26
N GLN A 9 -33.81 21.49 36.73
CA GLN A 9 -33.43 21.13 38.12
C GLN A 9 -33.57 19.67 38.51
N GLN A 10 -32.43 18.98 38.80
CA GLN A 10 -31.62 19.05 40.03
C GLN A 10 -30.39 18.17 39.92
N ARG A 11 -29.20 18.75 40.15
CA ARG A 11 -27.97 18.04 40.46
C ARG A 11 -27.90 17.72 41.95
N PRO A 12 -27.45 16.52 42.36
CA PRO A 12 -26.96 16.32 43.74
C PRO A 12 -25.45 16.61 43.81
N PRO A 13 -24.91 16.90 45.01
CA PRO A 13 -23.60 17.52 45.19
C PRO A 13 -22.44 16.54 45.12
N ALA A 14 -21.27 17.09 44.74
CA ALA A 14 -19.99 16.45 44.66
C ALA A 14 -19.53 15.83 45.99
N GLY A 15 -19.33 14.52 46.01
CA GLY A 15 -18.60 13.82 47.06
C GLY A 15 -17.12 13.82 46.73
N THR A 16 -16.32 14.49 47.55
CA THR A 16 -14.86 14.55 47.51
C THR A 16 -14.29 13.18 47.95
N ILE A 17 -13.72 12.41 47.02
CA ILE A 17 -12.95 11.22 47.37
C ILE A 17 -11.48 11.63 47.40
N SER A 18 -10.93 11.65 48.63
CA SER A 18 -9.50 11.81 48.90
C SER A 18 -8.77 10.52 48.49
N LEU A 19 -7.97 10.59 47.43
CA LEU A 19 -7.03 9.54 47.07
C LEU A 19 -5.65 9.88 47.64
N SER A 20 -5.19 9.05 48.58
CA SER A 20 -3.83 9.05 49.09
C SER A 20 -2.85 8.66 47.99
N PRO A 21 -1.65 9.25 47.88
CA PRO A 21 -0.68 8.90 46.85
C PRO A 21 0.01 7.56 47.17
N GLU A 22 -0.18 6.56 46.29
CA GLU A 22 0.67 5.37 46.28
C GLU A 22 2.10 5.70 45.84
N PRO A 23 3.10 5.00 46.38
CA PRO A 23 4.51 5.26 46.08
C PRO A 23 4.85 4.87 44.63
N ARG A 24 5.44 5.81 43.91
CA ARG A 24 5.98 5.62 42.54
C ARG A 24 7.05 4.53 42.56
N ARG A 25 6.84 3.45 41.82
CA ARG A 25 7.89 2.50 41.46
C ARG A 25 8.90 3.18 40.54
N PRO A 26 10.20 2.89 40.67
CA PRO A 26 11.20 3.48 39.79
C PRO A 26 11.04 2.99 38.37
N ILE A 27 11.04 3.92 37.42
CA ILE A 27 11.11 3.63 35.99
C ILE A 27 12.46 3.02 35.70
N VAL A 28 12.50 1.72 35.47
CA VAL A 28 13.70 1.04 34.96
C VAL A 28 13.85 1.46 33.50
N ASN A 29 14.84 2.29 33.27
CA ASN A 29 15.24 2.75 31.93
C ASN A 29 16.11 1.64 31.32
N THR A 30 15.47 0.61 30.74
CA THR A 30 16.15 -0.36 29.87
C THR A 30 16.00 0.11 28.44
N SER A 31 16.94 0.96 28.01
CA SER A 31 17.25 1.15 26.60
C SER A 31 18.03 -0.08 26.11
N GLU A 32 17.35 -1.21 25.94
CA GLU A 32 17.86 -2.26 25.06
C GLU A 32 17.60 -1.78 23.62
N VAL A 33 18.66 -1.32 23.00
CA VAL A 33 18.75 -1.12 21.56
C VAL A 33 18.70 -2.52 20.93
N LEU A 34 17.52 -2.93 20.44
CA LEU A 34 17.40 -4.08 19.55
C LEU A 34 18.08 -3.68 18.23
N GLU A 35 19.33 -4.11 18.05
CA GLU A 35 20.00 -4.10 16.76
C GLU A 35 19.23 -5.02 15.82
N PHE A 36 18.55 -4.42 14.83
CA PHE A 36 18.01 -5.18 13.70
C PHE A 36 19.17 -5.67 12.83
N PRO A 37 19.16 -6.92 12.38
CA PRO A 37 20.19 -7.42 11.48
C PRO A 37 20.21 -6.58 10.19
N ASP A 38 21.42 -6.31 9.75
CA ASP A 38 21.78 -5.48 8.60
C ASP A 38 20.92 -5.80 7.37
N VAL A 39 20.16 -4.82 6.85
CA VAL A 39 19.26 -4.91 5.70
C VAL A 39 20.01 -5.18 4.37
N ASN A 40 21.31 -5.40 4.44
CA ASN A 40 22.20 -5.60 3.29
C ASN A 40 22.31 -7.05 2.79
N SER A 41 21.58 -8.02 3.35
CA SER A 41 21.55 -9.37 2.78
C SER A 41 20.45 -9.48 1.71
N ALA A 42 20.82 -9.18 0.48
CA ALA A 42 19.97 -9.09 -0.70
C ALA A 42 19.44 -10.44 -1.25
N SER A 43 19.29 -11.48 -0.42
CA SER A 43 18.91 -12.83 -0.88
C SER A 43 17.73 -13.46 -0.15
N THR A 44 17.09 -12.75 0.79
CA THR A 44 15.94 -13.32 1.51
C THR A 44 14.64 -12.94 0.80
N PRO A 45 13.78 -13.91 0.40
CA PRO A 45 12.47 -13.62 -0.20
C PRO A 45 11.61 -12.78 0.76
N LEU A 46 10.77 -11.90 0.20
CA LEU A 46 9.90 -11.00 0.97
C LEU A 46 9.07 -11.75 2.02
N SER A 47 8.59 -12.96 1.67
CA SER A 47 7.86 -13.87 2.56
C SER A 47 8.63 -14.25 3.83
N GLN A 48 9.95 -14.41 3.75
CA GLN A 48 10.79 -14.73 4.91
C GLN A 48 10.98 -13.52 5.82
N ARG A 49 11.15 -12.32 5.26
CA ARG A 49 11.24 -11.06 6.04
C ARG A 49 9.92 -10.73 6.75
N VAL A 50 8.79 -11.02 6.10
CA VAL A 50 7.45 -10.87 6.70
C VAL A 50 7.28 -11.85 7.86
N HIS A 51 7.72 -13.09 7.69
CA HIS A 51 7.65 -14.10 8.76
C HIS A 51 8.54 -13.73 9.97
N GLU A 52 9.73 -13.18 9.74
CA GLU A 52 10.62 -12.68 10.79
C GLU A 52 10.06 -11.41 11.46
N ALA A 53 9.45 -10.49 10.72
CA ALA A 53 8.81 -9.30 11.27
C ALA A 53 7.59 -9.64 12.15
N ILE A 54 6.79 -10.61 11.75
CA ILE A 54 5.62 -11.11 12.51
C ILE A 54 6.09 -11.85 13.77
N SER A 55 7.13 -12.67 13.68
CA SER A 55 7.63 -13.48 14.80
C SER A 55 8.40 -12.66 15.85
N SER A 56 8.99 -11.50 15.46
CA SER A 56 9.78 -10.67 16.37
C SER A 56 8.98 -9.63 17.16
N GLY A 57 7.69 -9.41 16.83
CA GLY A 57 6.84 -8.42 17.52
C GLY A 57 7.35 -6.98 17.45
N GLY A 58 8.36 -6.72 16.60
CA GLY A 58 9.00 -5.42 16.45
C GLY A 58 8.14 -4.50 15.58
N ARG A 59 7.76 -3.34 16.12
CA ARG A 59 7.18 -2.28 15.32
C ARG A 59 8.24 -1.79 14.33
N PRO A 60 7.95 -1.69 13.01
CA PRO A 60 8.87 -1.03 12.08
C PRO A 60 9.09 0.41 12.57
N ARG A 61 10.32 0.75 12.90
CA ARG A 61 10.70 2.14 13.15
C ARG A 61 10.90 2.80 11.79
N LEU A 62 10.06 3.77 11.49
CA LEU A 62 10.33 4.75 10.44
C LEU A 62 11.74 5.33 10.68
N GLN A 63 12.72 4.91 9.89
CA GLN A 63 14.01 5.57 9.84
C GLN A 63 13.89 6.84 9.00
N LEU A 64 13.22 7.83 9.56
CA LEU A 64 13.17 9.18 9.03
C LEU A 64 14.52 9.86 9.38
N GLY A 65 15.41 9.94 8.42
CA GLY A 65 16.64 10.72 8.55
C GLY A 65 17.91 9.97 8.15
N THR A 66 18.18 9.95 6.83
CA THR A 66 19.54 9.78 6.34
C THR A 66 19.96 11.10 5.71
N THR A 67 20.93 11.78 6.31
CA THR A 67 21.59 12.94 5.68
C THR A 67 22.36 12.44 4.47
N LEU A 68 22.11 13.05 3.31
CA LEU A 68 22.92 12.84 2.11
C LEU A 68 24.30 13.47 2.35
N GLU A 69 25.27 12.70 2.80
CA GLU A 69 26.68 13.12 2.92
C GLU A 69 27.37 13.03 1.56
N THR A 70 26.98 13.87 0.59
CA THR A 70 27.67 13.89 -0.70
C THR A 70 27.90 15.31 -1.17
N THR A 71 29.03 15.53 -1.80
CA THR A 71 29.39 16.79 -2.47
C THR A 71 28.51 17.08 -3.68
N GLY A 72 27.58 16.22 -4.03
CA GLY A 72 26.60 16.35 -5.12
C GLY A 72 25.69 15.15 -5.23
N LEU A 73 24.52 15.33 -5.86
CA LEU A 73 23.48 14.31 -6.05
C LEU A 73 23.53 13.78 -7.49
N ARG A 74 23.63 12.45 -7.67
CA ARG A 74 23.44 11.80 -8.95
C ARG A 74 22.01 11.32 -9.12
N LEU A 75 21.51 11.28 -10.36
CA LEU A 75 20.17 10.81 -10.69
C LEU A 75 19.90 9.38 -10.16
N VAL A 76 20.87 8.48 -10.31
CA VAL A 76 20.77 7.10 -9.83
C VAL A 76 20.62 7.04 -8.31
N ASP A 77 21.36 7.90 -7.58
CA ASP A 77 21.32 7.95 -6.12
C ASP A 77 20.01 8.58 -5.62
N ALA A 78 19.48 9.57 -6.35
CA ALA A 78 18.16 10.13 -6.10
C ALA A 78 17.07 9.04 -6.16
N ILE A 79 17.04 8.25 -7.23
CA ILE A 79 16.06 7.16 -7.39
C ILE A 79 16.24 6.09 -6.31
N ARG A 80 17.48 5.68 -6.01
CA ARG A 80 17.75 4.71 -4.94
C ARG A 80 17.25 5.19 -3.59
N THR A 81 17.46 6.48 -3.30
CA THR A 81 16.97 7.12 -2.08
C THR A 81 15.46 7.06 -2.00
N THR A 82 14.75 7.44 -3.09
CA THR A 82 13.30 7.34 -3.19
C THR A 82 12.79 5.93 -2.95
N LEU A 83 13.37 4.94 -3.65
CA LEU A 83 12.95 3.54 -3.53
C LEU A 83 13.18 2.97 -2.12
N LYS A 84 14.10 3.55 -1.35
CA LYS A 84 14.44 3.11 0.01
C LYS A 84 13.67 3.86 1.09
N LEU A 85 13.44 5.17 0.93
CA LEU A 85 12.98 6.05 2.01
C LEU A 85 11.57 6.61 1.79
N HIS A 86 10.98 6.48 0.59
CA HIS A 86 9.73 7.16 0.31
C HIS A 86 8.55 6.53 1.08
N PRO A 87 7.80 7.32 1.91
CA PRO A 87 6.78 6.80 2.82
C PRO A 87 5.65 6.02 2.12
N PHE A 88 5.27 6.40 0.90
CA PHE A 88 4.23 5.67 0.15
C PHE A 88 4.66 4.25 -0.23
N ILE A 89 5.96 4.03 -0.49
CA ILE A 89 6.47 2.69 -0.77
C ILE A 89 6.42 1.82 0.49
N GLU A 90 6.72 2.41 1.65
CA GLU A 90 6.60 1.73 2.95
C GLU A 90 5.13 1.39 3.27
N LEU A 91 4.20 2.33 3.01
CA LEU A 91 2.77 2.07 3.19
C LEU A 91 2.29 0.90 2.32
N GLU A 92 2.71 0.83 1.06
CA GLU A 92 2.33 -0.27 0.17
C GLU A 92 2.97 -1.60 0.59
N GLN A 93 4.21 -1.57 1.11
CA GLN A 93 4.83 -2.76 1.70
C GLN A 93 4.03 -3.27 2.91
N LEU A 94 3.51 -2.36 3.74
CA LEU A 94 2.65 -2.71 4.86
C LEU A 94 1.30 -3.27 4.39
N ALA A 95 0.75 -2.80 3.27
CA ALA A 95 -0.45 -3.38 2.67
C ALA A 95 -0.20 -4.84 2.19
N VAL A 96 0.97 -5.13 1.62
CA VAL A 96 1.38 -6.51 1.29
C VAL A 96 1.50 -7.36 2.55
N VAL A 97 2.04 -6.82 3.66
CA VAL A 97 2.10 -7.54 4.95
C VAL A 97 0.70 -7.81 5.50
N ASP A 98 -0.21 -6.85 5.40
CA ASP A 98 -1.62 -7.02 5.80
C ASP A 98 -2.30 -8.13 4.98
N ALA A 99 -2.11 -8.14 3.66
CA ALA A 99 -2.63 -9.21 2.80
C ALA A 99 -2.08 -10.60 3.13
N HIS A 100 -0.80 -10.69 3.53
CA HIS A 100 -0.26 -11.93 4.09
C HIS A 100 -0.99 -12.37 5.37
N GLY A 101 -1.32 -11.41 6.26
CA GLY A 101 -2.13 -11.66 7.45
C GLY A 101 -3.53 -12.19 7.09
N GLN A 102 -4.19 -11.58 6.11
CA GLN A 102 -5.50 -12.01 5.63
C GLN A 102 -5.47 -13.40 4.99
N LEU A 103 -4.42 -13.73 4.24
CA LEU A 103 -4.22 -15.07 3.70
C LEU A 103 -4.02 -16.11 4.81
N GLN A 104 -3.24 -15.78 5.84
CA GLN A 104 -3.04 -16.63 7.01
C GLN A 104 -4.36 -16.84 7.78
N GLU A 105 -5.13 -15.75 7.99
CA GLU A 105 -6.45 -15.80 8.63
C GLU A 105 -7.40 -16.73 7.84
N ALA A 106 -7.47 -16.58 6.52
CA ALA A 106 -8.29 -17.43 5.66
C ALA A 106 -7.87 -18.92 5.72
N GLY A 107 -6.57 -19.19 5.85
CA GLY A 107 -6.03 -20.52 6.09
C GLY A 107 -6.43 -21.09 7.45
N GLY A 108 -6.61 -20.24 8.46
CA GLY A 108 -6.97 -20.60 9.83
C GLY A 108 -8.29 -21.34 9.97
N GLN A 109 -9.22 -21.21 9.00
CA GLN A 109 -10.44 -22.03 8.98
C GLN A 109 -10.17 -23.53 8.91
N PHE A 110 -8.97 -23.92 8.47
CA PHE A 110 -8.54 -25.32 8.40
C PHE A 110 -7.67 -25.75 9.58
N ASP A 111 -7.49 -24.90 10.57
CA ASP A 111 -6.72 -25.24 11.75
C ASP A 111 -7.46 -26.25 12.62
N THR A 112 -6.69 -26.99 13.42
CA THR A 112 -7.26 -27.88 14.38
C THR A 112 -7.66 -27.10 15.63
N THR A 113 -8.94 -27.14 15.99
CA THR A 113 -9.46 -26.47 17.18
C THR A 113 -9.70 -27.50 18.29
N VAL A 114 -9.35 -27.13 19.52
CA VAL A 114 -9.65 -27.90 20.72
C VAL A 114 -10.63 -27.10 21.55
N ASN A 115 -11.80 -27.65 21.78
CA ASN A 115 -12.83 -27.05 22.62
C ASN A 115 -13.00 -27.89 23.89
N ALA A 116 -12.78 -27.30 25.06
CA ALA A 116 -13.00 -27.92 26.35
C ALA A 116 -14.12 -27.16 27.08
N THR A 117 -15.17 -27.88 27.46
CA THR A 117 -16.34 -27.30 28.12
C THR A 117 -16.59 -27.97 29.45
N ALA A 118 -16.82 -27.21 30.50
CA ALA A 118 -17.25 -27.67 31.81
C ALA A 118 -18.58 -26.99 32.18
N ILE A 119 -19.62 -27.78 32.38
CA ILE A 119 -20.95 -27.28 32.71
C ILE A 119 -21.35 -27.83 34.07
N ARG A 120 -21.86 -26.97 34.95
CA ARG A 120 -22.58 -27.33 36.15
C ARG A 120 -23.92 -26.60 36.17
N HIS A 121 -24.99 -27.39 36.08
CA HIS A 121 -26.35 -26.87 36.05
C HIS A 121 -27.12 -27.45 37.22
N ARG A 122 -27.85 -26.61 37.98
CA ARG A 122 -28.80 -26.99 39.00
C ARG A 122 -30.15 -26.41 38.64
N GLN A 123 -31.13 -27.27 38.50
CA GLN A 123 -32.49 -26.89 38.18
C GLN A 123 -33.45 -27.48 39.18
N GLU A 124 -34.37 -26.68 39.70
CA GLU A 124 -35.44 -27.07 40.57
C GLU A 124 -36.75 -26.74 39.86
N ILE A 125 -37.55 -27.77 39.60
CA ILE A 125 -38.83 -27.62 38.89
C ILE A 125 -39.95 -28.04 39.87
N PRO A 126 -40.78 -27.10 40.35
CA PRO A 126 -41.94 -27.46 41.16
C PRO A 126 -42.97 -28.19 40.29
N PHE A 127 -43.47 -29.31 40.75
CA PHE A 127 -44.48 -30.11 40.03
C PHE A 127 -45.77 -30.33 40.81
N SER A 128 -45.85 -29.96 42.11
CA SER A 128 -47.07 -29.97 42.90
C SER A 128 -47.16 -28.68 43.73
N VAL A 129 -48.32 -28.05 43.73
CA VAL A 129 -48.64 -26.86 44.53
C VAL A 129 -49.16 -27.25 45.94
N THR A 130 -49.68 -28.46 46.07
CA THR A 130 -50.30 -28.93 47.32
C THR A 130 -49.34 -29.63 48.25
N ASP A 131 -48.30 -30.27 47.72
CA ASP A 131 -47.40 -31.13 48.49
C ASP A 131 -45.97 -30.59 48.61
N ASP A 132 -45.74 -29.37 48.16
CA ASP A 132 -44.43 -28.75 48.18
C ASP A 132 -43.31 -29.59 47.51
N LEU A 133 -43.68 -30.32 46.45
CA LEU A 133 -42.81 -31.23 45.75
C LEU A 133 -42.18 -30.58 44.55
N ALA A 134 -40.84 -30.68 44.49
CA ALA A 134 -40.05 -30.18 43.35
C ALA A 134 -39.07 -31.26 42.88
N SER A 135 -38.84 -31.33 41.59
CA SER A 135 -37.75 -32.14 41.02
C SER A 135 -36.49 -31.29 41.02
N LEU A 136 -35.44 -31.78 41.67
CA LEU A 136 -34.14 -31.17 41.70
C LEU A 136 -33.20 -31.97 40.78
N THR A 137 -32.75 -31.34 39.71
CA THR A 137 -31.76 -31.91 38.79
C THR A 137 -30.43 -31.19 38.95
N ASN A 138 -29.40 -31.93 39.33
CA ASN A 138 -28.00 -31.48 39.30
C ASN A 138 -27.28 -32.15 38.12
N HIS A 139 -26.88 -31.38 37.15
CA HIS A 139 -26.16 -31.85 35.99
C HIS A 139 -24.73 -31.29 35.99
N THR A 140 -23.74 -32.16 35.84
CA THR A 140 -22.34 -31.78 35.71
C THR A 140 -21.77 -32.49 34.49
N SER A 141 -21.21 -31.74 33.55
CA SER A 141 -20.64 -32.29 32.33
C SER A 141 -19.28 -31.67 32.05
N TYR A 142 -18.35 -32.49 31.63
CA TYR A 142 -17.04 -32.12 31.11
C TYR A 142 -16.92 -32.71 29.72
N SER A 143 -16.57 -31.89 28.73
CA SER A 143 -16.32 -32.39 27.38
C SER A 143 -15.04 -31.76 26.80
N VAL A 144 -14.33 -32.56 26.03
CA VAL A 144 -13.20 -32.12 25.21
C VAL A 144 -13.43 -32.64 23.79
N GLU A 145 -13.43 -31.70 22.84
CA GLU A 145 -13.62 -31.99 21.43
C GLU A 145 -12.48 -31.42 20.63
N VAL A 146 -11.97 -32.14 19.65
CA VAL A 146 -10.97 -31.69 18.69
C VAL A 146 -11.64 -31.67 17.33
N SER A 147 -11.74 -30.51 16.70
CA SER A 147 -12.35 -30.37 15.37
C SER A 147 -11.31 -30.00 14.33
N LYS A 148 -11.38 -30.66 13.17
CA LYS A 148 -10.54 -30.40 12.00
C LYS A 148 -11.38 -30.39 10.76
N GLN A 149 -11.42 -29.21 10.08
CA GLN A 149 -11.98 -29.11 8.75
C GLN A 149 -10.87 -29.26 7.69
N PHE A 150 -11.14 -30.08 6.69
CA PHE A 150 -10.25 -30.32 5.56
C PHE A 150 -10.66 -29.44 4.36
N ARG A 151 -9.72 -29.11 3.49
CA ARG A 151 -9.96 -28.34 2.26
C ARG A 151 -10.91 -29.02 1.26
N SER A 152 -11.31 -30.29 1.51
CA SER A 152 -12.37 -30.99 0.77
C SER A 152 -13.79 -30.66 1.26
N GLY A 153 -13.90 -29.98 2.40
CA GLY A 153 -15.14 -29.73 3.13
C GLY A 153 -15.46 -30.80 4.19
N LEU A 154 -14.69 -31.89 4.27
CA LEU A 154 -14.83 -32.90 5.32
C LEU A 154 -14.43 -32.29 6.67
N THR A 155 -15.28 -32.41 7.68
CA THR A 155 -14.98 -32.11 9.08
C THR A 155 -14.92 -33.37 9.89
N VAL A 156 -13.88 -33.54 10.71
CA VAL A 156 -13.71 -34.68 11.64
C VAL A 156 -13.60 -34.12 13.04
N THR A 157 -14.43 -34.68 13.96
CA THR A 157 -14.50 -34.21 15.34
C THR A 157 -14.49 -35.43 16.30
N PRO A 158 -13.31 -35.89 16.73
CA PRO A 158 -13.20 -36.77 17.89
C PRO A 158 -13.52 -36.00 19.18
N GLY A 159 -14.21 -36.65 20.11
CA GLY A 159 -14.59 -36.04 21.38
C GLY A 159 -14.75 -37.05 22.50
N ILE A 160 -14.56 -36.55 23.70
CA ILE A 160 -14.81 -37.27 24.94
C ILE A 160 -15.72 -36.42 25.83
N SER A 161 -16.74 -37.04 26.43
CA SER A 161 -17.59 -36.36 27.39
C SER A 161 -17.81 -37.24 28.62
N LEU A 162 -17.86 -36.58 29.76
CA LEU A 162 -18.14 -37.16 31.08
C LEU A 162 -19.32 -36.40 31.65
N THR A 163 -20.42 -37.10 31.95
CA THR A 163 -21.66 -36.47 32.41
C THR A 163 -22.13 -37.15 33.68
N ARG A 164 -22.51 -36.37 34.67
CA ARG A 164 -23.17 -36.80 35.88
C ARG A 164 -24.51 -36.08 35.99
N THR A 165 -25.58 -36.87 36.12
CA THR A 165 -26.91 -36.32 36.34
C THR A 165 -27.47 -36.91 37.65
N ALA A 166 -27.71 -36.09 38.65
CA ALA A 166 -28.39 -36.47 39.87
C ALA A 166 -29.78 -35.84 39.87
N GLU A 167 -30.80 -36.67 39.82
CA GLU A 167 -32.19 -36.22 39.84
C GLU A 167 -32.83 -36.71 41.10
N THR A 168 -33.43 -35.80 41.88
CA THR A 168 -34.14 -36.14 43.14
C THR A 168 -35.59 -35.70 43.02
N THR A 169 -36.49 -36.68 42.89
CA THR A 169 -37.93 -36.42 42.72
C THR A 169 -38.74 -36.81 43.97
N LEU A 170 -38.08 -37.27 45.03
CA LEU A 170 -38.72 -37.76 46.23
C LEU A 170 -38.42 -36.88 47.46
N PRO A 171 -39.31 -36.87 48.50
CA PRO A 171 -39.01 -36.21 49.76
C PRO A 171 -37.65 -36.63 50.32
N PRO A 172 -36.86 -35.74 50.94
CA PRO A 172 -35.51 -36.05 51.43
C PRO A 172 -35.38 -37.28 52.34
N SER A 173 -36.43 -37.63 52.99
CA SER A 173 -36.51 -38.82 53.93
C SER A 173 -36.46 -40.17 53.20
N VAL A 174 -36.77 -40.27 51.92
CA VAL A 174 -36.78 -41.49 51.12
C VAL A 174 -35.69 -41.46 50.03
N ALA A 175 -35.28 -40.25 49.58
CA ALA A 175 -34.30 -40.06 48.53
C ALA A 175 -32.93 -40.64 48.86
N SER A 176 -32.51 -40.61 50.13
CA SER A 176 -31.19 -41.11 50.55
C SER A 176 -31.03 -42.65 50.46
N LEU A 177 -32.12 -43.39 50.30
CA LEU A 177 -32.10 -44.83 50.13
C LEU A 177 -32.11 -45.29 48.66
N LEU A 178 -32.42 -44.40 47.73
CA LEU A 178 -32.63 -44.71 46.32
C LEU A 178 -31.88 -43.77 45.37
N GLU A 179 -31.03 -42.83 45.88
CA GLU A 179 -30.28 -41.87 45.07
C GLU A 179 -29.26 -42.63 44.21
N GLN A 180 -29.67 -43.02 43.03
CA GLN A 180 -28.75 -43.47 41.97
C GLN A 180 -28.29 -42.28 41.17
N VAL A 181 -27.01 -41.97 41.31
CA VAL A 181 -26.37 -40.87 40.50
C VAL A 181 -25.71 -41.54 39.30
N PRO A 182 -26.34 -41.50 38.12
CA PRO A 182 -25.74 -42.06 36.93
C PRO A 182 -24.60 -41.16 36.46
N ASN A 183 -23.49 -41.80 36.13
CA ASN A 183 -22.34 -41.20 35.48
C ASN A 183 -22.20 -41.83 34.11
N GLU A 184 -22.20 -41.03 33.08
CA GLU A 184 -22.01 -41.44 31.69
C GLU A 184 -20.68 -40.95 31.18
N SER A 185 -19.93 -41.82 30.52
CA SER A 185 -18.79 -41.41 29.71
C SER A 185 -19.04 -41.78 28.25
N ASN A 186 -18.71 -40.89 27.36
CA ASN A 186 -18.86 -41.10 25.92
C ASN A 186 -17.57 -40.73 25.21
N LEU A 187 -17.03 -41.66 24.44
CA LEU A 187 -15.98 -41.44 23.48
C LEU A 187 -16.59 -41.55 22.08
N SER A 188 -16.49 -40.49 21.28
CA SER A 188 -17.10 -40.47 19.96
C SER A 188 -16.17 -39.83 18.92
N VAL A 189 -16.36 -40.24 17.69
CA VAL A 189 -15.79 -39.58 16.51
C VAL A 189 -16.94 -39.27 15.58
N SER A 190 -17.10 -38.00 15.24
CA SER A 190 -18.05 -37.56 14.23
C SER A 190 -17.34 -37.06 12.98
N ILE A 191 -17.93 -37.36 11.85
CA ILE A 191 -17.52 -36.85 10.52
C ILE A 191 -18.73 -36.20 9.88
N ALA A 192 -18.50 -35.01 9.27
CA ALA A 192 -19.52 -34.32 8.51
C ALA A 192 -18.95 -33.96 7.12
N GLN A 193 -19.70 -34.28 6.06
CA GLN A 193 -19.33 -34.03 4.69
C GLN A 193 -20.49 -33.34 3.94
N PRO A 194 -20.33 -32.11 3.47
CA PRO A 194 -21.28 -31.51 2.56
C PRO A 194 -21.28 -32.26 1.21
N LEU A 195 -22.47 -32.60 0.72
CA LEU A 195 -22.66 -33.35 -0.53
C LEU A 195 -23.07 -32.48 -1.72
N LEU A 196 -23.68 -31.32 -1.47
CA LEU A 196 -24.10 -30.35 -2.49
C LEU A 196 -23.43 -29.00 -2.27
N ARG A 197 -24.09 -28.02 -1.62
CA ARG A 197 -23.52 -26.74 -1.32
C ARG A 197 -22.32 -26.87 -0.36
N GLY A 198 -21.23 -26.20 -0.66
CA GLY A 198 -20.00 -26.27 0.14
C GLY A 198 -19.17 -27.54 -0.10
N ARG A 199 -19.45 -28.30 -1.19
CA ARG A 199 -18.69 -29.48 -1.57
C ARG A 199 -17.54 -29.12 -2.51
N GLY A 200 -16.38 -29.67 -2.23
CA GLY A 200 -15.21 -29.61 -3.11
C GLY A 200 -14.27 -28.47 -2.79
N ARG A 201 -13.01 -28.69 -3.13
CA ARG A 201 -11.90 -27.79 -2.79
C ARG A 201 -12.11 -26.37 -3.32
N GLU A 202 -12.59 -26.22 -4.55
CA GLU A 202 -12.76 -24.91 -5.19
C GLU A 202 -13.68 -23.95 -4.42
N VAL A 203 -14.75 -24.49 -3.83
CA VAL A 203 -15.71 -23.71 -3.05
C VAL A 203 -15.23 -23.51 -1.62
N VAL A 204 -14.73 -24.58 -0.99
CA VAL A 204 -14.31 -24.56 0.41
C VAL A 204 -13.09 -23.68 0.62
N THR A 205 -12.16 -23.65 -0.33
CA THR A 205 -10.95 -22.79 -0.28
C THR A 205 -11.12 -21.48 -1.03
N ALA A 206 -12.33 -21.07 -1.41
CA ALA A 206 -12.54 -19.87 -2.23
C ALA A 206 -11.97 -18.62 -1.59
N ILE A 207 -12.18 -18.39 -0.29
CA ILE A 207 -11.66 -17.24 0.45
C ILE A 207 -10.13 -17.29 0.52
N GLU A 208 -9.55 -18.47 0.85
CA GLU A 208 -8.09 -18.65 0.87
C GLU A 208 -7.47 -18.31 -0.49
N ARG A 209 -8.05 -18.80 -1.59
CA ARG A 209 -7.59 -18.53 -2.96
C ARG A 209 -7.79 -17.08 -3.39
N MET A 210 -8.88 -16.44 -2.96
CA MET A 210 -9.10 -15.02 -3.25
C MET A 210 -8.05 -14.16 -2.58
N ASN A 211 -7.68 -14.45 -1.33
CA ASN A 211 -6.64 -13.72 -0.62
C ASN A 211 -5.23 -14.02 -1.17
N GLU A 212 -4.98 -15.24 -1.65
CA GLU A 212 -3.74 -15.60 -2.36
C GLU A 212 -3.57 -14.76 -3.63
N ILE A 213 -4.63 -14.64 -4.43
CA ILE A 213 -4.60 -13.85 -5.67
C ILE A 213 -4.51 -12.34 -5.37
N GLU A 214 -5.18 -11.84 -4.32
CA GLU A 214 -5.07 -10.43 -3.92
C GLU A 214 -3.65 -10.09 -3.48
N LEU A 215 -2.97 -11.00 -2.77
CA LEU A 215 -1.57 -10.84 -2.42
C LEU A 215 -0.68 -10.73 -3.67
N GLU A 216 -0.91 -11.59 -4.69
CA GLU A 216 -0.20 -11.49 -5.98
C GLU A 216 -0.46 -10.13 -6.66
N ALA A 217 -1.70 -9.63 -6.62
CA ALA A 217 -2.07 -8.34 -7.19
C ALA A 217 -1.38 -7.17 -6.46
N LEU A 218 -1.36 -7.18 -5.14
CA LEU A 218 -0.69 -6.14 -4.33
C LEU A 218 0.83 -6.13 -4.52
N ASP A 219 1.46 -7.27 -4.74
CA ASP A 219 2.87 -7.32 -5.12
C ASP A 219 3.13 -6.61 -6.46
N GLN A 220 2.21 -6.76 -7.43
CA GLN A 220 2.30 -6.03 -8.71
C GLN A 220 2.03 -4.53 -8.53
N ASP A 221 1.08 -4.14 -7.68
CA ASP A 221 0.80 -2.73 -7.35
C ASP A 221 2.01 -2.07 -6.69
N LEU A 222 2.71 -2.77 -5.80
CA LEU A 222 3.96 -2.28 -5.20
C LEU A 222 5.04 -2.02 -6.27
N VAL A 223 5.17 -2.88 -7.28
CA VAL A 223 6.11 -2.66 -8.41
C VAL A 223 5.69 -1.43 -9.21
N GLN A 224 4.41 -1.26 -9.47
CA GLN A 224 3.87 -0.10 -10.20
C GLN A 224 4.10 1.20 -9.42
N LEU A 225 3.80 1.21 -8.12
CA LEU A 225 4.02 2.37 -7.26
C LEU A 225 5.50 2.77 -7.20
N ARG A 226 6.41 1.80 -7.10
CA ARG A 226 7.87 2.07 -7.17
C ARG A 226 8.26 2.76 -8.47
N SER A 227 7.71 2.30 -9.60
CA SER A 227 7.97 2.91 -10.91
C SER A 227 7.41 4.32 -11.01
N GLU A 228 6.23 4.57 -10.43
CA GLU A 228 5.62 5.90 -10.36
C GLU A 228 6.45 6.86 -9.51
N ARG A 229 6.87 6.44 -8.30
CA ARG A 229 7.69 7.26 -7.41
C ARG A 229 9.07 7.53 -8.01
N ALA A 230 9.65 6.55 -8.71
CA ALA A 230 10.88 6.75 -9.46
C ALA A 230 10.72 7.79 -10.59
N LEU A 231 9.61 7.76 -11.35
CA LEU A 231 9.33 8.78 -12.37
C LEU A 231 9.26 10.18 -11.77
N ILE A 232 8.51 10.36 -10.68
CA ILE A 232 8.38 11.65 -10.00
C ILE A 232 9.76 12.16 -9.56
N SER A 233 10.60 11.29 -9.02
CA SER A 233 11.96 11.67 -8.58
C SER A 233 12.88 12.00 -9.76
N VAL A 234 12.77 11.30 -10.89
CA VAL A 234 13.52 11.63 -12.12
C VAL A 234 13.13 13.00 -12.65
N ILE A 235 11.83 13.28 -12.72
CA ILE A 235 11.34 14.58 -13.19
C ILE A 235 11.79 15.67 -12.22
N GLY A 236 11.60 15.50 -10.92
CA GLY A 236 12.05 16.47 -9.91
C GLY A 236 13.56 16.72 -9.92
N TYR A 237 14.37 15.70 -10.21
CA TYR A 237 15.82 15.86 -10.39
C TYR A 237 16.16 16.76 -11.59
N TRP A 238 15.51 16.55 -12.75
CA TRP A 238 15.71 17.38 -13.93
C TRP A 238 15.16 18.80 -13.75
N GLU A 239 14.07 18.97 -13.03
CA GLU A 239 13.54 20.28 -12.65
C GLU A 239 14.52 21.04 -11.75
N TYR A 240 15.14 20.36 -10.79
CA TYR A 240 16.16 20.95 -9.92
C TYR A 240 17.41 21.37 -10.71
N LEU A 241 17.87 20.54 -11.64
CA LEU A 241 18.95 20.92 -12.57
C LEU A 241 18.56 22.12 -13.43
N ALA A 242 17.34 22.15 -13.97
CA ALA A 242 16.85 23.26 -14.77
C ALA A 242 16.80 24.58 -13.98
N ALA A 243 16.33 24.53 -12.74
CA ALA A 243 16.29 25.70 -11.86
C ALA A 243 17.71 26.22 -11.55
N LEU A 244 18.67 25.32 -11.29
CA LEU A 244 20.07 25.67 -11.09
C LEU A 244 20.66 26.35 -12.34
N ARG A 245 20.47 25.75 -13.52
CA ARG A 245 20.96 26.32 -14.79
C ARG A 245 20.29 27.67 -15.12
N THR A 246 19.01 27.82 -14.77
CA THR A 246 18.29 29.08 -14.92
C THR A 246 18.89 30.18 -14.02
N LEU A 247 19.20 29.85 -12.76
CA LEU A 247 19.87 30.77 -11.85
C LEU A 247 21.23 31.22 -12.40
N GLU A 248 22.04 30.29 -12.94
CA GLU A 248 23.33 30.59 -13.58
C GLU A 248 23.16 31.60 -14.75
N VAL A 249 22.11 31.40 -15.57
CA VAL A 249 21.80 32.33 -16.67
C VAL A 249 21.40 33.71 -16.15
N MET A 250 20.58 33.79 -15.07
CA MET A 250 20.16 35.06 -14.47
C MET A 250 21.34 35.82 -13.84
N GLN A 251 22.24 35.10 -13.15
CA GLN A 251 23.46 35.68 -12.59
C GLN A 251 24.39 36.24 -13.67
N ALA A 252 24.56 35.51 -14.78
CA ALA A 252 25.34 35.98 -15.91
C ALA A 252 24.70 37.20 -16.58
N SER A 253 23.36 37.24 -16.68
CA SER A 253 22.63 38.39 -17.23
C SER A 253 22.75 39.63 -16.33
N GLU A 254 22.64 39.47 -15.00
CA GLU A 254 22.87 40.56 -14.04
C GLU A 254 24.30 41.11 -14.16
N SER A 255 25.32 40.25 -14.27
CA SER A 255 26.72 40.66 -14.44
C SER A 255 26.92 41.47 -15.70
N ARG A 256 26.37 41.02 -16.85
CA ARG A 256 26.44 41.78 -18.12
C ARG A 256 25.71 43.13 -18.04
N SER A 257 24.56 43.18 -17.35
CA SER A 257 23.82 44.44 -17.15
C SER A 257 24.58 45.40 -16.25
N LEU A 258 25.34 44.92 -15.27
CA LEU A 258 26.23 45.76 -14.45
C LEU A 258 27.38 46.32 -15.27
N GLU A 259 28.03 45.50 -16.11
CA GLU A 259 29.08 45.95 -17.03
C GLU A 259 28.56 47.03 -18.02
N LEU A 260 27.34 46.82 -18.56
CA LEU A 260 26.69 47.78 -19.42
C LEU A 260 26.47 49.13 -18.72
N LEU A 261 26.01 49.09 -17.45
CA LEU A 261 25.80 50.29 -16.64
C LEU A 261 27.12 51.06 -16.42
N GLU A 262 28.19 50.36 -16.04
CA GLU A 262 29.51 50.95 -15.81
C GLU A 262 30.06 51.58 -17.11
N ARG A 263 30.04 50.85 -18.22
CA ARG A 263 30.47 51.32 -19.54
C ARG A 263 29.65 52.53 -20.00
N THR A 264 28.31 52.50 -19.78
CA THR A 264 27.43 53.63 -20.12
C THR A 264 27.80 54.87 -19.32
N ARG A 265 28.12 54.74 -18.03
CA ARG A 265 28.58 55.83 -17.15
C ARG A 265 29.87 56.45 -17.67
N GLU A 266 30.89 55.64 -18.00
CA GLU A 266 32.16 56.10 -18.53
C GLU A 266 31.97 56.89 -19.87
N LEU A 267 31.09 56.41 -20.75
CA LEU A 267 30.79 57.09 -22.01
C LEU A 267 30.06 58.43 -21.83
N ILE A 268 29.23 58.57 -20.79
CA ILE A 268 28.55 59.81 -20.43
C ILE A 268 29.58 60.82 -19.86
N ASP A 269 30.44 60.32 -18.94
CA ASP A 269 31.51 61.20 -18.37
C ASP A 269 32.50 61.70 -19.43
N ALA A 270 32.72 60.87 -20.45
CA ALA A 270 33.52 61.30 -21.64
C ALA A 270 32.75 62.20 -22.63
N GLY A 271 31.47 62.51 -22.36
CA GLY A 271 30.64 63.36 -23.23
C GLY A 271 30.15 62.70 -24.51
N ASN A 272 30.28 61.39 -24.64
CA ASN A 272 29.94 60.62 -25.85
C ASN A 272 28.50 60.08 -25.85
N ARG A 273 27.74 60.17 -24.72
CA ARG A 273 26.37 59.68 -24.59
C ARG A 273 25.51 60.66 -23.78
N PRO A 274 24.15 60.66 -24.01
CA PRO A 274 23.24 61.47 -23.24
C PRO A 274 22.99 60.85 -21.84
N ALA A 275 22.74 61.68 -20.83
CA ALA A 275 22.48 61.25 -19.46
C ALA A 275 21.21 60.37 -19.31
N SER A 276 20.27 60.42 -20.27
CA SER A 276 19.08 59.56 -20.33
C SER A 276 19.43 58.07 -20.39
N ASP A 277 20.55 57.71 -21.03
CA ASP A 277 20.98 56.34 -21.23
C ASP A 277 21.35 55.67 -19.89
N LEU A 278 21.83 56.47 -18.90
CA LEU A 278 22.12 55.97 -17.55
C LEU A 278 20.87 55.46 -16.84
N THR A 279 19.77 56.22 -16.92
CA THR A 279 18.50 55.81 -16.30
C THR A 279 18.00 54.51 -16.88
N GLN A 280 18.19 54.29 -18.17
CA GLN A 280 17.76 53.09 -18.87
C GLN A 280 18.61 51.86 -18.48
N ALA A 281 19.93 52.02 -18.40
CA ALA A 281 20.84 50.97 -17.93
C ALA A 281 20.57 50.62 -16.45
N GLN A 282 20.26 51.62 -15.60
CA GLN A 282 19.86 51.36 -14.19
C GLN A 282 18.55 50.59 -14.09
N ALA A 283 17.55 50.95 -14.89
CA ALA A 283 16.26 50.24 -14.90
C ALA A 283 16.45 48.80 -15.38
N ASN A 284 17.27 48.57 -16.42
CA ASN A 284 17.60 47.22 -16.90
C ASN A 284 18.28 46.38 -15.82
N LEU A 285 19.31 46.89 -15.15
CA LEU A 285 19.99 46.19 -14.05
C LEU A 285 19.01 45.85 -12.92
N SER A 286 18.14 46.79 -12.53
CA SER A 286 17.13 46.53 -11.50
C SER A 286 16.17 45.40 -11.88
N GLY A 287 15.82 45.32 -13.18
CA GLY A 287 15.02 44.20 -13.73
C GLY A 287 15.73 42.85 -13.60
N HIS A 288 17.01 42.78 -13.98
CA HIS A 288 17.79 41.54 -13.89
C HIS A 288 18.08 41.10 -12.45
N ILE A 289 18.29 42.03 -11.51
CA ILE A 289 18.37 41.74 -10.06
C ILE A 289 17.06 41.06 -9.57
N SER A 290 15.91 41.62 -9.98
CA SER A 290 14.60 41.02 -9.61
C SER A 290 14.43 39.62 -10.20
N GLN A 291 14.85 39.40 -11.46
CA GLN A 291 14.79 38.08 -12.10
C GLN A 291 15.72 37.08 -11.43
N ARG A 292 16.94 37.48 -11.02
CA ARG A 292 17.85 36.60 -10.26
C ARG A 292 17.25 36.19 -8.91
N ILE A 293 16.66 37.15 -8.17
CA ILE A 293 16.01 36.85 -6.89
C ILE A 293 14.83 35.84 -7.07
N ALA A 294 14.04 36.01 -8.13
CA ALA A 294 12.98 35.08 -8.48
C ALA A 294 13.51 33.68 -8.82
N ALA A 295 14.66 33.62 -9.54
CA ALA A 295 15.31 32.34 -9.86
C ALA A 295 15.89 31.66 -8.61
N GLU A 296 16.43 32.41 -7.64
CA GLU A 296 16.88 31.88 -6.33
C GLU A 296 15.71 31.29 -5.54
N GLN A 297 14.58 31.99 -5.50
CA GLN A 297 13.38 31.47 -4.87
C GLN A 297 12.89 30.18 -5.56
N SER A 298 12.83 30.17 -6.90
CA SER A 298 12.43 28.99 -7.66
C SER A 298 13.35 27.79 -7.41
N LEU A 299 14.67 28.00 -7.34
CA LEU A 299 15.64 26.96 -7.02
C LEU A 299 15.37 26.39 -5.62
N PHE A 300 15.07 27.23 -4.64
CA PHE A 300 14.73 26.81 -3.28
C PHE A 300 13.45 25.96 -3.26
N GLU A 301 12.39 26.41 -3.93
CA GLU A 301 11.11 25.69 -4.01
C GLU A 301 11.25 24.32 -4.67
N VAL A 302 11.93 24.26 -5.81
CA VAL A 302 12.15 23.01 -6.55
C VAL A 302 13.07 22.06 -5.79
N GLY A 303 14.11 22.59 -5.09
CA GLY A 303 14.98 21.80 -4.23
C GLY A 303 14.21 21.12 -3.09
N HIS A 304 13.32 21.85 -2.43
CA HIS A 304 12.47 21.27 -1.40
C HIS A 304 11.44 20.28 -1.95
N SER A 305 10.86 20.54 -3.12
CA SER A 305 9.97 19.59 -3.81
C SER A 305 10.70 18.28 -4.15
N LEU A 306 11.94 18.38 -4.62
CA LEU A 306 12.79 17.21 -4.84
C LEU A 306 13.04 16.45 -3.52
N ALA A 307 13.41 17.14 -2.43
CA ALA A 307 13.63 16.50 -1.13
C ALA A 307 12.40 15.68 -0.67
N LEU A 308 11.19 16.23 -0.84
CA LEU A 308 9.94 15.52 -0.55
C LEU A 308 9.74 14.30 -1.45
N SER A 309 10.03 14.41 -2.74
CA SER A 309 9.91 13.29 -3.68
C SER A 309 10.93 12.18 -3.43
N LEU A 310 12.07 12.50 -2.80
CA LEU A 310 13.06 11.54 -2.34
C LEU A 310 12.67 10.85 -1.02
N GLY A 311 11.62 11.33 -0.32
CA GLY A 311 11.23 10.85 1.00
C GLY A 311 12.13 11.35 2.13
N LEU A 312 12.88 12.44 1.91
CA LEU A 312 13.73 13.04 2.93
C LEU A 312 12.88 13.86 3.92
N THR A 313 13.29 13.87 5.18
CA THR A 313 12.65 14.74 6.19
C THR A 313 13.11 16.18 6.04
N THR A 314 12.16 17.09 6.03
CA THR A 314 12.41 18.54 5.94
C THR A 314 12.83 19.18 7.28
N ASN A 315 13.20 18.41 8.29
CA ASN A 315 13.67 18.93 9.58
C ASN A 315 15.01 19.67 9.49
N ASP A 316 15.79 19.42 8.44
CA ASP A 316 17.00 20.15 8.14
C ASP A 316 16.72 21.14 7.01
N VAL A 317 16.98 22.41 7.27
CA VAL A 317 16.84 23.54 6.35
C VAL A 317 17.74 23.39 5.10
N ASN A 318 18.44 22.28 4.96
CA ASN A 318 19.42 22.05 3.92
C ASN A 318 18.71 21.53 2.64
N MET A 319 18.89 22.29 1.57
CA MET A 319 18.54 21.85 0.21
C MET A 319 19.31 20.57 -0.15
N PRO A 320 18.77 19.72 -1.03
CA PRO A 320 19.53 18.61 -1.58
C PRO A 320 20.85 19.11 -2.20
N PRO A 321 21.92 18.30 -2.16
CA PRO A 321 23.16 18.66 -2.84
C PRO A 321 22.92 18.96 -4.33
N PRO A 322 23.74 19.83 -4.97
CA PRO A 322 23.56 20.19 -6.36
C PRO A 322 23.64 18.93 -7.27
N PRO A 323 22.85 18.89 -8.36
CA PRO A 323 22.87 17.79 -9.31
C PRO A 323 24.21 17.70 -10.03
N LEU A 324 24.74 16.46 -10.18
CA LEU A 324 26.03 16.18 -10.82
C LEU A 324 25.89 15.75 -12.29
N ASP A 325 24.76 15.18 -12.67
CA ASP A 325 24.52 14.74 -14.04
C ASP A 325 24.03 15.92 -14.89
N ASP A 326 24.37 15.92 -16.18
CA ASP A 326 23.83 16.90 -17.13
C ASP A 326 22.63 16.31 -17.88
N PHE A 327 21.87 17.19 -18.55
CA PHE A 327 20.73 16.76 -19.37
C PHE A 327 21.14 15.74 -20.43
N PRO A 328 20.26 14.75 -20.73
CA PRO A 328 20.55 13.78 -21.77
C PRO A 328 20.78 14.47 -23.13
N SER A 329 21.79 14.00 -23.84
CA SER A 329 22.06 14.45 -25.20
C SER A 329 21.00 13.90 -26.16
N ILE A 330 20.66 14.71 -27.17
CA ILE A 330 19.78 14.26 -28.24
C ILE A 330 20.52 13.21 -29.07
N THR A 331 19.97 12.04 -29.18
CA THR A 331 20.41 10.99 -30.09
C THR A 331 19.58 11.03 -31.37
N ASP A 332 20.21 10.84 -32.51
CA ASP A 332 19.51 10.70 -33.81
C ASP A 332 18.93 9.27 -34.01
N ASP A 333 18.81 8.52 -32.92
CA ASP A 333 18.19 7.21 -32.91
C ASP A 333 16.74 7.29 -33.39
N GLU A 334 16.36 6.43 -34.30
CA GLU A 334 14.97 6.31 -34.74
C GLU A 334 14.07 5.97 -33.55
N THR A 335 13.05 6.80 -33.36
CA THR A 335 12.04 6.53 -32.32
C THR A 335 11.31 5.24 -32.67
N PRO A 336 11.22 4.25 -31.76
CA PRO A 336 10.57 2.99 -32.03
C PRO A 336 9.13 3.13 -32.52
N SER A 337 8.65 2.13 -33.25
CA SER A 337 7.27 2.14 -33.76
C SER A 337 6.28 2.19 -32.59
N SER A 338 5.19 2.92 -32.75
CA SER A 338 4.13 3.02 -31.73
C SER A 338 3.52 1.66 -31.39
N VAL A 339 3.41 0.77 -32.38
CA VAL A 339 2.85 -0.58 -32.19
C VAL A 339 3.74 -1.40 -31.24
N ALA A 340 5.06 -1.40 -31.47
CA ALA A 340 6.00 -2.13 -30.62
C ALA A 340 6.00 -1.61 -29.18
N LEU A 341 5.98 -0.28 -28.99
CA LEU A 341 5.91 0.33 -27.64
C LEU A 341 4.61 -0.01 -26.91
N ILE A 342 3.47 0.00 -27.61
CA ILE A 342 2.17 -0.38 -27.03
C ILE A 342 2.18 -1.86 -26.63
N GLN A 343 2.68 -2.75 -27.48
CA GLN A 343 2.77 -4.18 -27.14
C GLN A 343 3.65 -4.41 -25.92
N GLU A 344 4.80 -3.73 -25.84
CA GLU A 344 5.67 -3.80 -24.68
C GLU A 344 4.98 -3.30 -23.41
N ALA A 345 4.27 -2.17 -23.48
CA ALA A 345 3.52 -1.61 -22.35
C ALA A 345 2.47 -2.59 -21.83
N LEU A 346 1.63 -3.13 -22.70
CA LEU A 346 0.58 -4.09 -22.34
C LEU A 346 1.12 -5.42 -21.77
N HIS A 347 2.37 -5.72 -22.04
CA HIS A 347 3.01 -6.95 -21.52
C HIS A 347 3.78 -6.71 -20.22
N ARG A 348 4.40 -5.53 -20.04
CA ARG A 348 5.29 -5.27 -18.91
C ARG A 348 4.69 -4.51 -17.75
N ARG A 349 3.62 -3.77 -17.98
CA ARG A 349 3.04 -2.92 -16.91
C ARG A 349 2.43 -3.79 -15.83
N SER A 350 2.85 -3.53 -14.60
CA SER A 350 2.42 -4.28 -13.42
C SER A 350 0.98 -3.97 -13.02
N ASP A 351 0.45 -2.77 -13.30
CA ASP A 351 -0.96 -2.42 -13.07
C ASP A 351 -1.92 -3.30 -13.89
N ILE A 352 -1.57 -3.63 -15.15
CA ILE A 352 -2.35 -4.57 -15.96
C ILE A 352 -2.30 -5.99 -15.36
N ALA A 353 -1.13 -6.39 -14.86
CA ALA A 353 -0.98 -7.70 -14.23
C ALA A 353 -1.85 -7.79 -12.96
N ALA A 354 -1.81 -6.77 -12.09
CA ALA A 354 -2.64 -6.68 -10.90
C ALA A 354 -4.15 -6.74 -11.22
N GLU A 355 -4.61 -5.99 -12.22
CA GLU A 355 -6.02 -6.00 -12.62
C GLU A 355 -6.45 -7.36 -13.24
N ARG A 356 -5.57 -8.05 -13.95
CA ARG A 356 -5.82 -9.41 -14.43
C ARG A 356 -5.90 -10.42 -13.28
N ASP A 357 -5.10 -10.25 -12.25
CA ASP A 357 -5.15 -11.08 -11.06
C ASP A 357 -6.44 -10.87 -10.29
N ARG A 358 -6.86 -9.62 -10.08
CA ARG A 358 -8.17 -9.30 -9.49
C ARG A 358 -9.34 -9.82 -10.32
N LEU A 359 -9.23 -9.84 -11.66
CA LEU A 359 -10.23 -10.48 -12.52
C LEU A 359 -10.28 -12.01 -12.28
N ARG A 360 -9.15 -12.66 -12.00
CA ARG A 360 -9.12 -14.08 -11.59
C ARG A 360 -9.77 -14.28 -10.22
N GLN A 361 -9.51 -13.39 -9.27
CA GLN A 361 -10.11 -13.37 -7.94
C GLN A 361 -11.65 -13.28 -8.02
N ASP A 362 -12.18 -12.34 -8.81
CA ASP A 362 -13.63 -12.15 -9.01
C ASP A 362 -14.30 -13.40 -9.62
N ARG A 363 -13.62 -14.15 -10.50
CA ARG A 363 -14.10 -15.42 -11.03
C ARG A 363 -14.20 -16.50 -9.94
N VAL A 364 -13.26 -16.55 -9.01
CA VAL A 364 -13.32 -17.45 -7.86
C VAL A 364 -14.53 -17.09 -6.99
N GLY A 365 -14.73 -15.80 -6.69
CA GLY A 365 -15.89 -15.30 -5.95
C GLY A 365 -17.23 -15.63 -6.63
N LEU A 366 -17.30 -15.49 -7.95
CA LEU A 366 -18.49 -15.87 -8.73
C LEU A 366 -18.78 -17.37 -8.62
N THR A 367 -17.75 -18.23 -8.67
CA THR A 367 -17.92 -19.69 -8.50
C THR A 367 -18.49 -20.04 -7.13
N ALA A 368 -18.00 -19.40 -6.06
CA ALA A 368 -18.52 -19.56 -4.72
C ALA A 368 -19.98 -19.07 -4.59
N ALA A 369 -20.33 -17.94 -5.23
CA ALA A 369 -21.68 -17.43 -5.24
C ALA A 369 -22.66 -18.34 -6.04
N GLN A 370 -22.19 -18.98 -7.10
CA GLN A 370 -22.98 -19.99 -7.84
C GLN A 370 -23.26 -21.24 -7.00
N ASP A 371 -22.27 -21.69 -6.22
CA ASP A 371 -22.47 -22.83 -5.32
C ASP A 371 -23.46 -22.51 -4.20
N ALA A 372 -23.51 -21.27 -3.72
CA ALA A 372 -24.45 -20.82 -2.69
C ALA A 372 -25.93 -20.94 -3.11
N LEU A 373 -26.23 -21.01 -4.41
CA LEU A 373 -27.58 -21.26 -4.92
C LEU A 373 -28.04 -22.71 -4.71
N ARG A 374 -27.12 -23.65 -4.54
CA ARG A 374 -27.45 -25.06 -4.38
C ARG A 374 -28.11 -25.33 -3.03
N PRO A 375 -29.01 -26.32 -2.94
CA PRO A 375 -29.47 -26.83 -1.65
C PRO A 375 -28.29 -27.34 -0.81
N ARG A 376 -28.39 -27.22 0.51
CA ARG A 376 -27.43 -27.82 1.41
C ARG A 376 -27.86 -29.25 1.71
N LEU A 377 -26.99 -30.20 1.48
CA LEU A 377 -27.18 -31.60 1.80
C LEU A 377 -25.92 -32.09 2.51
N ASP A 378 -26.03 -32.34 3.81
CA ASP A 378 -24.91 -32.78 4.65
C ASP A 378 -25.11 -34.21 5.09
N LEU A 379 -24.09 -35.03 4.92
CA LEU A 379 -23.97 -36.36 5.50
C LEU A 379 -23.12 -36.25 6.75
N SER A 380 -23.72 -36.59 7.91
CA SER A 380 -23.00 -36.71 9.17
C SER A 380 -23.04 -38.16 9.63
N ALA A 381 -21.90 -38.68 10.02
CA ALA A 381 -21.80 -40.01 10.64
C ALA A 381 -21.03 -39.87 11.94
N SER A 382 -21.53 -40.56 12.98
CA SER A 382 -20.81 -40.67 14.25
C SER A 382 -20.72 -42.11 14.69
N ALA A 383 -19.59 -42.43 15.29
CA ALA A 383 -19.37 -43.71 15.95
C ALA A 383 -18.76 -43.46 17.33
N GLY A 384 -19.21 -44.18 18.32
CA GLY A 384 -18.77 -43.96 19.68
C GLY A 384 -18.92 -45.19 20.58
N TYR A 385 -18.48 -45.00 21.80
CA TYR A 385 -18.59 -45.97 22.85
C TYR A 385 -19.03 -45.26 24.13
N SER A 386 -20.16 -45.65 24.68
CA SER A 386 -20.71 -45.09 25.92
C SER A 386 -20.65 -46.10 27.04
N GLY A 387 -20.32 -45.63 28.22
CA GLY A 387 -20.33 -46.40 29.45
C GLY A 387 -21.16 -45.73 30.53
N LEU A 388 -21.74 -46.52 31.42
CA LEU A 388 -22.54 -46.09 32.55
C LEU A 388 -22.02 -46.72 33.86
N ASP A 389 -21.87 -45.90 34.89
CA ASP A 389 -21.64 -46.35 36.27
C ASP A 389 -22.51 -45.51 37.23
N VAL A 390 -22.74 -46.01 38.45
CA VAL A 390 -23.61 -45.34 39.41
C VAL A 390 -22.84 -45.05 40.69
N GLY A 391 -22.96 -43.82 41.19
CA GLY A 391 -22.37 -43.38 42.45
C GLY A 391 -21.95 -41.94 42.46
N SER A 392 -21.74 -41.41 43.70
CA SER A 392 -21.41 -39.96 43.88
C SER A 392 -19.92 -39.68 44.01
N SER A 393 -19.06 -40.71 44.18
CA SER A 393 -17.59 -40.52 44.29
C SER A 393 -16.96 -40.10 42.98
N PHE A 394 -15.78 -39.50 43.04
CA PHE A 394 -15.08 -38.96 41.85
C PHE A 394 -14.61 -40.06 40.90
N ASP A 395 -14.16 -41.21 41.43
CA ASP A 395 -13.76 -42.37 40.63
C ASP A 395 -14.89 -42.84 39.72
N LYS A 396 -16.14 -42.77 40.20
CA LYS A 396 -17.35 -43.13 39.46
C LYS A 396 -17.62 -42.25 38.24
N PHE A 397 -16.94 -41.13 38.14
CA PHE A 397 -17.00 -40.25 36.96
C PHE A 397 -16.21 -40.81 35.77
N VAL A 398 -15.14 -41.58 36.05
CA VAL A 398 -14.22 -42.08 35.02
C VAL A 398 -14.40 -43.59 34.79
N THR A 399 -14.84 -44.34 35.81
CA THR A 399 -15.06 -45.80 35.69
C THR A 399 -16.01 -46.23 34.56
N PRO A 400 -16.98 -45.41 34.06
CA PRO A 400 -17.82 -45.81 32.93
C PRO A 400 -17.06 -46.20 31.67
N PHE A 401 -15.84 -45.74 31.46
CA PHE A 401 -15.03 -46.13 30.29
C PHE A 401 -14.68 -47.62 30.26
N TRP A 402 -14.61 -48.27 31.41
CA TRP A 402 -14.28 -49.70 31.56
C TRP A 402 -15.26 -50.44 32.45
N ALA A 403 -16.44 -49.86 32.72
CA ALA A 403 -17.51 -50.49 33.43
C ALA A 403 -18.15 -51.59 32.58
N SER A 404 -18.80 -52.59 33.29
CA SER A 404 -19.49 -53.71 32.64
C SER A 404 -20.78 -53.29 31.89
N VAL A 405 -21.32 -52.10 32.18
CA VAL A 405 -22.49 -51.53 31.48
C VAL A 405 -22.00 -50.51 30.46
N SER A 406 -21.76 -50.97 29.26
CA SER A 406 -21.22 -50.18 28.20
C SER A 406 -21.59 -50.72 26.81
N GLY A 407 -21.59 -49.93 25.79
CA GLY A 407 -21.93 -50.39 24.45
C GLY A 407 -21.50 -49.41 23.33
N PRO A 408 -21.28 -49.94 22.12
CA PRO A 408 -21.04 -49.12 20.95
C PRO A 408 -22.32 -48.39 20.55
N ASN A 409 -22.15 -47.17 20.07
CA ASN A 409 -23.20 -46.38 19.43
C ASN A 409 -22.72 -45.88 18.06
N ALA A 410 -23.64 -45.81 17.13
CA ALA A 410 -23.39 -45.27 15.81
C ALA A 410 -24.64 -44.57 15.29
N SER A 411 -24.43 -43.45 14.59
CA SER A 411 -25.52 -42.76 13.90
C SER A 411 -25.08 -42.30 12.52
N VAL A 412 -26.02 -42.26 11.59
CA VAL A 412 -25.86 -41.65 10.28
C VAL A 412 -27.05 -40.74 10.08
N THR A 413 -26.78 -39.48 9.78
CA THR A 413 -27.78 -38.44 9.59
C THR A 413 -27.57 -37.80 8.25
N LEU A 414 -28.64 -37.66 7.47
CA LEU A 414 -28.66 -36.89 6.22
C LEU A 414 -29.56 -35.69 6.44
N THR A 415 -28.99 -34.49 6.35
CA THR A 415 -29.71 -33.23 6.57
C THR A 415 -29.85 -32.50 5.25
N LEU A 416 -31.09 -32.26 4.82
CA LEU A 416 -31.40 -31.42 3.64
C LEU A 416 -31.97 -30.08 4.11
N ASP A 417 -31.32 -28.99 3.71
CA ASP A 417 -31.79 -27.62 3.89
C ASP A 417 -32.03 -26.99 2.52
N LEU A 418 -33.28 -26.68 2.22
CA LEU A 418 -33.71 -26.10 0.95
C LEU A 418 -34.41 -24.77 1.19
N PRO A 419 -33.75 -23.64 0.98
CA PRO A 419 -34.38 -22.33 1.08
C PRO A 419 -35.36 -22.11 -0.10
N VAL A 420 -36.65 -21.93 0.21
CA VAL A 420 -37.72 -21.85 -0.82
C VAL A 420 -37.56 -20.60 -1.70
N GLY A 421 -37.23 -19.46 -1.14
CA GLY A 421 -37.01 -18.21 -1.91
C GLY A 421 -35.58 -18.07 -2.44
N ASN A 422 -34.62 -18.35 -1.59
CA ASN A 422 -33.16 -18.22 -1.82
C ASN A 422 -32.71 -16.85 -2.35
N ASP A 423 -33.42 -15.77 -1.98
CA ASP A 423 -33.20 -14.44 -2.53
C ASP A 423 -31.85 -13.84 -2.10
N SER A 424 -31.35 -14.20 -0.91
CA SER A 424 -30.03 -13.80 -0.46
C SER A 424 -28.93 -14.33 -1.40
N ALA A 425 -28.94 -15.63 -1.72
CA ALA A 425 -27.93 -16.21 -2.61
C ALA A 425 -28.10 -15.72 -4.08
N LYS A 426 -29.34 -15.48 -4.53
CA LYS A 426 -29.60 -14.87 -5.83
C LYS A 426 -29.03 -13.45 -5.89
N GLY A 427 -29.27 -12.65 -4.83
CA GLY A 427 -28.71 -11.29 -4.72
C GLY A 427 -27.19 -11.29 -4.74
N GLN A 428 -26.57 -12.21 -3.98
CA GLN A 428 -25.11 -12.35 -3.95
C GLN A 428 -24.52 -12.78 -5.31
N LEU A 429 -25.20 -13.66 -6.04
CA LEU A 429 -24.80 -14.02 -7.40
C LEU A 429 -24.83 -12.82 -8.35
N VAL A 430 -25.91 -12.02 -8.29
CA VAL A 430 -26.03 -10.80 -9.12
C VAL A 430 -24.92 -9.82 -8.79
N GLN A 431 -24.61 -9.61 -7.49
CA GLN A 431 -23.50 -8.76 -7.05
C GLN A 431 -22.15 -9.26 -7.58
N SER A 432 -21.82 -10.55 -7.35
CA SER A 432 -20.54 -11.12 -7.81
C SER A 432 -20.38 -11.07 -9.32
N ARG A 433 -21.48 -11.27 -10.06
CA ARG A 433 -21.46 -11.13 -11.52
C ARG A 433 -21.24 -9.68 -11.96
N SER A 434 -21.92 -8.73 -11.30
CA SER A 434 -21.73 -7.30 -11.58
C SER A 434 -20.31 -6.83 -11.29
N VAL A 435 -19.68 -7.31 -10.20
CA VAL A 435 -18.27 -7.01 -9.88
C VAL A 435 -17.33 -7.52 -10.96
N LEU A 436 -17.52 -8.78 -11.42
CA LEU A 436 -16.73 -9.34 -12.52
C LEU A 436 -16.89 -8.56 -13.82
N ASP A 437 -18.13 -8.16 -14.17
CA ASP A 437 -18.41 -7.37 -15.36
C ASP A 437 -17.78 -5.97 -15.26
N GLN A 438 -17.87 -5.30 -14.09
CA GLN A 438 -17.21 -4.03 -13.82
C GLN A 438 -15.69 -4.13 -13.98
N ARG A 439 -15.07 -5.17 -13.42
CA ARG A 439 -13.62 -5.42 -13.54
C ARG A 439 -13.21 -5.64 -15.01
N THR A 440 -14.02 -6.37 -15.76
CA THR A 440 -13.77 -6.61 -17.18
C THR A 440 -13.78 -5.31 -17.99
N VAL A 441 -14.74 -4.42 -17.71
CA VAL A 441 -14.81 -3.10 -18.34
C VAL A 441 -13.65 -2.22 -17.89
N GLY A 442 -13.30 -2.24 -16.58
CA GLY A 442 -12.18 -1.50 -16.02
C GLY A 442 -10.84 -1.89 -16.65
N LEU A 443 -10.57 -3.19 -16.81
CA LEU A 443 -9.36 -3.67 -17.47
C LEU A 443 -9.28 -3.21 -18.93
N ALA A 444 -10.39 -3.29 -19.68
CA ALA A 444 -10.43 -2.82 -21.07
C ALA A 444 -10.19 -1.29 -21.17
N ASP A 445 -10.71 -0.51 -20.21
CA ASP A 445 -10.48 0.94 -20.13
C ASP A 445 -9.03 1.27 -19.76
N LEU A 446 -8.43 0.53 -18.81
CA LEU A 446 -7.03 0.65 -18.46
C LEU A 446 -6.13 0.38 -19.69
N GLU A 447 -6.36 -0.70 -20.42
CA GLU A 447 -5.61 -1.02 -21.64
C GLU A 447 -5.76 0.08 -22.70
N ARG A 448 -6.96 0.67 -22.85
CA ARG A 448 -7.22 1.79 -23.76
C ARG A 448 -6.43 3.04 -23.34
N THR A 449 -6.45 3.36 -22.05
CA THR A 449 -5.74 4.50 -21.46
C THR A 449 -4.24 4.37 -21.64
N ILE A 450 -3.67 3.21 -21.36
CA ILE A 450 -2.24 2.93 -21.56
C ILE A 450 -1.84 3.10 -23.03
N ARG A 451 -2.63 2.60 -23.97
CA ARG A 451 -2.38 2.82 -25.42
C ARG A 451 -2.31 4.30 -25.76
N SER A 452 -3.25 5.10 -25.24
CA SER A 452 -3.28 6.55 -25.44
C SER A 452 -2.05 7.23 -24.83
N ASN A 453 -1.71 6.90 -23.59
CA ASN A 453 -0.57 7.50 -22.88
C ASN A 453 0.76 7.20 -23.57
N VAL A 454 0.97 5.97 -24.06
CA VAL A 454 2.17 5.60 -24.83
C VAL A 454 2.27 6.44 -26.12
N LEU A 455 1.15 6.66 -26.82
CA LEU A 455 1.13 7.50 -28.02
C LEU A 455 1.46 8.96 -27.71
N ILE A 456 0.87 9.53 -26.64
CA ILE A 456 1.13 10.90 -26.18
C ILE A 456 2.59 11.05 -25.75
N ALA A 457 3.12 10.11 -24.96
CA ALA A 457 4.50 10.15 -24.49
C ALA A 457 5.51 10.03 -25.65
N ARG A 458 5.21 9.17 -26.65
CA ARG A 458 6.04 9.06 -27.86
C ARG A 458 6.05 10.33 -28.68
N ASP A 459 4.89 10.91 -28.96
CA ASP A 459 4.78 12.17 -29.72
C ASP A 459 5.44 13.32 -28.95
N GLY A 460 5.25 13.38 -27.63
CA GLY A 460 5.91 14.33 -26.73
C GLY A 460 7.44 14.24 -26.81
N LEU A 461 8.01 13.04 -26.86
CA LEU A 461 9.46 12.82 -27.02
C LEU A 461 9.96 13.36 -28.37
N ILE A 462 9.26 13.07 -29.46
CA ILE A 462 9.65 13.53 -30.82
C ILE A 462 9.63 15.06 -30.88
N ARG A 463 8.57 15.68 -30.35
CA ARG A 463 8.44 17.15 -30.38
C ARG A 463 9.42 17.84 -29.45
N SER A 464 9.67 17.29 -28.25
CA SER A 464 10.67 17.85 -27.34
C SER A 464 12.09 17.78 -27.93
N ALA A 465 12.46 16.69 -28.61
CA ALA A 465 13.74 16.59 -29.32
C ALA A 465 13.87 17.66 -30.42
N ALA A 466 12.82 17.89 -31.22
CA ALA A 466 12.80 18.94 -32.23
C ALA A 466 12.91 20.34 -31.61
N ARG A 467 12.21 20.57 -30.47
CA ARG A 467 12.27 21.84 -29.73
C ARG A 467 13.66 22.12 -29.20
N VAL A 468 14.37 21.12 -28.63
CA VAL A 468 15.76 21.31 -28.18
C VAL A 468 16.66 21.70 -29.32
N ARG A 469 16.57 21.05 -30.50
CA ARG A 469 17.40 21.43 -31.68
C ARG A 469 17.14 22.89 -32.11
N SER A 470 15.87 23.31 -32.13
CA SER A 470 15.49 24.67 -32.51
C SER A 470 15.95 25.70 -31.47
N SER A 471 15.77 25.44 -30.16
CA SER A 471 16.18 26.37 -29.11
C SER A 471 17.70 26.49 -29.00
N GLN A 472 18.45 25.39 -29.18
CA GLN A 472 19.90 25.43 -29.24
C GLN A 472 20.40 26.29 -30.41
N ALA A 473 19.81 26.11 -31.60
CA ALA A 473 20.17 26.93 -32.77
C ALA A 473 19.86 28.42 -32.54
N ALA A 474 18.70 28.72 -31.91
CA ALA A 474 18.33 30.08 -31.56
C ALA A 474 19.29 30.71 -30.54
N ALA A 475 19.63 29.99 -29.47
CA ALA A 475 20.57 30.46 -28.46
C ALA A 475 21.96 30.77 -29.06
N GLU A 476 22.45 29.90 -29.95
CA GLU A 476 23.74 30.14 -30.62
C GLU A 476 23.71 31.36 -31.53
N LEU A 477 22.64 31.57 -32.30
CA LEU A 477 22.48 32.75 -33.13
C LEU A 477 22.40 34.03 -32.29
N TYR A 478 21.73 34.01 -31.13
CA TYR A 478 21.69 35.16 -30.23
C TYR A 478 23.03 35.42 -29.53
N ARG A 479 23.86 34.41 -29.25
CA ARG A 479 25.24 34.57 -28.77
C ARG A 479 26.09 35.32 -29.81
N ILE A 480 25.92 34.99 -31.09
CA ILE A 480 26.60 35.72 -32.18
C ILE A 480 26.04 37.15 -32.33
N ALA A 481 24.71 37.31 -32.19
CA ALA A 481 24.05 38.59 -32.32
C ALA A 481 24.50 39.58 -31.24
N ILE A 482 24.66 39.16 -29.99
CA ILE A 482 25.10 40.04 -28.90
C ILE A 482 26.53 40.55 -29.14
N VAL A 483 27.45 39.69 -29.56
CA VAL A 483 28.83 40.07 -29.88
C VAL A 483 28.87 41.10 -31.02
N ASN A 484 28.04 40.89 -32.06
CA ASN A 484 27.93 41.84 -33.16
C ASN A 484 27.34 43.19 -32.71
N GLU A 485 26.36 43.18 -31.80
CA GLU A 485 25.71 44.38 -31.29
C GLU A 485 26.65 45.20 -30.38
N GLU A 486 27.43 44.51 -29.54
CA GLU A 486 28.49 45.13 -28.75
C GLU A 486 29.52 45.87 -29.64
N LEU A 487 30.00 45.24 -30.73
CA LEU A 487 30.91 45.85 -31.69
C LEU A 487 30.27 47.05 -32.40
N ARG A 488 28.99 46.94 -32.79
CA ARG A 488 28.26 48.07 -33.40
C ARG A 488 28.10 49.24 -32.44
N GLN A 489 27.86 48.95 -31.15
CA GLN A 489 27.77 49.97 -30.10
C GLN A 489 29.11 50.70 -29.91
N GLU A 490 30.24 49.97 -29.91
CA GLU A 490 31.59 50.56 -29.83
C GLU A 490 31.89 51.48 -31.01
N LEU A 491 31.40 51.13 -32.20
CA LEU A 491 31.53 51.94 -33.39
C LEU A 491 30.53 53.11 -33.46
N GLY A 492 29.65 53.25 -32.44
CA GLY A 492 28.61 54.28 -32.40
C GLY A 492 27.46 54.06 -33.38
N LEU A 493 27.31 52.84 -33.93
CA LEU A 493 26.29 52.46 -34.92
C LEU A 493 25.04 51.87 -34.28
N SER A 494 25.01 51.71 -32.95
CA SER A 494 23.91 51.13 -32.19
C SER A 494 23.65 51.91 -30.90
N THR A 495 22.42 51.83 -30.40
CA THR A 495 22.00 52.46 -29.15
C THR A 495 22.15 51.50 -27.96
N VAL A 496 22.13 52.05 -26.72
CA VAL A 496 22.08 51.22 -25.49
C VAL A 496 20.83 50.37 -25.45
N ILE A 497 19.72 50.87 -26.02
CA ILE A 497 18.44 50.13 -26.07
C ILE A 497 18.57 48.90 -26.97
N ASP A 498 19.21 49.02 -28.13
CA ASP A 498 19.39 47.90 -29.07
C ASP A 498 20.19 46.78 -28.42
N LEU A 499 21.23 47.12 -27.64
CA LEU A 499 22.03 46.16 -26.89
C LEU A 499 21.20 45.50 -25.76
N ILE A 500 20.45 46.29 -24.98
CA ILE A 500 19.54 45.77 -23.93
C ILE A 500 18.54 44.77 -24.52
N VAL A 501 17.86 45.11 -25.61
CA VAL A 501 16.89 44.24 -26.28
C VAL A 501 17.54 42.95 -26.80
N THR A 502 18.76 43.05 -27.35
CA THR A 502 19.47 41.87 -27.84
C THR A 502 19.90 40.95 -26.70
N GLU A 503 20.29 41.53 -25.56
CA GLU A 503 20.62 40.78 -24.36
C GLU A 503 19.40 40.09 -23.72
N GLU A 504 18.27 40.80 -23.65
CA GLU A 504 17.00 40.21 -23.19
C GLU A 504 16.60 38.98 -24.04
N ARG A 505 16.77 39.10 -25.39
CA ARG A 505 16.49 37.97 -26.30
C ARG A 505 17.47 36.82 -26.12
N LEU A 506 18.76 37.10 -25.89
CA LEU A 506 19.74 36.07 -25.54
C LEU A 506 19.35 35.35 -24.25
N THR A 507 19.06 36.11 -23.20
CA THR A 507 18.67 35.57 -21.90
C THR A 507 17.42 34.70 -22.01
N GLU A 508 16.39 35.16 -22.74
CA GLU A 508 15.17 34.36 -22.96
C GLU A 508 15.43 33.11 -23.81
N SER A 509 16.29 33.20 -24.84
CA SER A 509 16.64 32.04 -25.66
C SER A 509 17.41 30.96 -24.87
N LEU A 510 18.26 31.36 -23.92
CA LEU A 510 18.97 30.46 -23.01
C LEU A 510 18.00 29.76 -22.03
N ARG A 511 17.01 30.49 -21.50
CA ARG A 511 15.95 29.91 -20.66
C ARG A 511 15.10 28.90 -21.43
N GLU A 512 14.75 29.25 -22.69
CA GLU A 512 13.99 28.38 -23.58
C GLU A 512 14.79 27.11 -23.91
N GLU A 513 16.11 27.19 -24.11
CA GLU A 513 16.98 26.04 -24.29
C GLU A 513 16.95 25.12 -23.06
N ILE A 514 17.06 25.68 -21.84
CA ILE A 514 16.98 24.91 -20.59
C ILE A 514 15.60 24.23 -20.46
N SER A 515 14.52 24.97 -20.71
CA SER A 515 13.15 24.45 -20.67
C SER A 515 12.93 23.32 -21.69
N ALA A 516 13.48 23.45 -22.88
CA ALA A 516 13.40 22.43 -23.92
C ALA A 516 14.17 21.16 -23.52
N ARG A 517 15.38 21.28 -22.95
CA ARG A 517 16.18 20.17 -22.45
C ARG A 517 15.49 19.45 -21.29
N LEU A 518 14.90 20.20 -20.34
CA LEU A 518 14.07 19.64 -19.27
C LEU A 518 12.90 18.83 -19.84
N SER A 519 12.18 19.42 -20.81
CA SER A 519 11.05 18.75 -21.45
C SER A 519 11.46 17.45 -22.15
N TYR A 520 12.63 17.42 -22.79
CA TYR A 520 13.17 16.23 -23.45
C TYR A 520 13.56 15.14 -22.44
N ALA A 521 14.28 15.51 -21.38
CA ALA A 521 14.68 14.60 -20.32
C ALA A 521 13.47 13.96 -19.62
N SER A 522 12.45 14.78 -19.30
CA SER A 522 11.19 14.33 -18.73
C SER A 522 10.39 13.42 -19.68
N ALA A 523 10.40 13.73 -20.99
CA ALA A 523 9.73 12.91 -21.99
C ALA A 523 10.35 11.50 -22.14
N ILE A 524 11.68 11.36 -22.03
CA ILE A 524 12.35 10.06 -21.99
C ILE A 524 11.85 9.24 -20.79
N ALA A 525 11.87 9.84 -19.59
CA ALA A 525 11.45 9.17 -18.37
C ALA A 525 9.96 8.76 -18.43
N THR A 526 9.10 9.66 -18.91
CA THR A 526 7.66 9.39 -19.08
C THR A 526 7.41 8.25 -20.07
N LEU A 527 8.08 8.25 -21.23
CA LEU A 527 7.92 7.15 -22.19
C LEU A 527 8.36 5.80 -21.61
N ARG A 528 9.44 5.79 -20.82
CA ARG A 528 9.91 4.59 -20.14
C ARG A 528 8.92 4.09 -19.09
N TYR A 529 8.31 5.01 -18.33
CA TYR A 529 7.27 4.67 -17.38
C TYR A 529 6.03 4.08 -18.08
N GLU A 530 5.55 4.76 -19.12
CA GLU A 530 4.36 4.30 -19.85
C GLU A 530 4.57 2.95 -20.56
N THR A 531 5.81 2.61 -20.92
CA THR A 531 6.16 1.30 -21.48
C THR A 531 6.54 0.25 -20.42
N GLY A 532 6.51 0.57 -19.11
CA GLY A 532 6.93 -0.33 -18.04
C GLY A 532 8.43 -0.66 -18.06
N SER A 533 9.25 0.20 -18.68
CA SER A 533 10.70 -0.02 -18.86
C SER A 533 11.58 0.90 -18.00
N LEU A 534 10.99 1.71 -17.11
CA LEU A 534 11.72 2.69 -16.28
C LEU A 534 12.61 1.97 -15.26
N LEU A 535 12.04 1.01 -14.53
CA LEU A 535 12.79 0.15 -13.61
C LEU A 535 12.92 -1.25 -14.18
N ARG A 536 14.01 -1.95 -13.85
CA ARG A 536 14.17 -3.35 -14.20
C ARG A 536 13.37 -4.21 -13.23
N GLN A 537 12.73 -5.27 -13.71
CA GLN A 537 12.17 -6.30 -12.84
C GLN A 537 13.33 -7.07 -12.20
N GLY A 538 13.49 -6.96 -10.88
CA GLY A 538 14.57 -7.60 -10.12
C GLY A 538 14.73 -7.00 -8.73
N PRO A 539 15.65 -7.51 -7.90
CA PRO A 539 15.89 -6.96 -6.56
C PRO A 539 16.27 -5.47 -6.64
N VAL A 540 15.65 -4.68 -5.77
CA VAL A 540 15.57 -3.20 -5.82
C VAL A 540 16.92 -2.48 -5.87
N THR A 541 17.99 -3.09 -5.38
CA THR A 541 19.32 -2.46 -5.24
C THR A 541 20.19 -2.48 -6.49
N GLU A 542 19.94 -3.38 -7.45
CA GLU A 542 20.81 -3.56 -8.63
C GLU A 542 20.22 -3.00 -9.94
N ALA A 543 19.00 -2.49 -9.92
CA ALA A 543 18.19 -2.32 -11.13
C ALA A 543 18.20 -0.92 -11.74
N VAL A 544 18.87 0.08 -11.12
CA VAL A 544 18.88 1.47 -11.62
C VAL A 544 20.16 1.73 -12.40
N ASP A 545 20.04 1.86 -13.73
CA ASP A 545 21.13 2.16 -14.64
C ASP A 545 20.93 3.54 -15.27
N LEU A 546 21.93 4.43 -15.14
CA LEU A 546 21.90 5.79 -15.68
C LEU A 546 21.66 5.79 -17.19
N GLN A 547 22.31 4.88 -17.94
CA GLN A 547 22.13 4.81 -19.38
C GLN A 547 20.67 4.55 -19.77
N ARG A 548 19.95 3.76 -19.00
CA ARG A 548 18.53 3.52 -19.25
C ARG A 548 17.67 4.75 -18.99
N LEU A 549 18.01 5.55 -17.98
CA LEU A 549 17.23 6.75 -17.63
C LEU A 549 17.41 7.90 -18.62
N THR A 550 18.52 7.91 -19.35
CA THR A 550 18.92 8.99 -20.25
C THR A 550 18.81 8.64 -21.75
N THR A 551 18.44 7.39 -22.07
CA THR A 551 18.31 6.94 -23.48
C THR A 551 16.87 6.57 -23.83
N ILE A 552 16.54 6.65 -25.11
CA ILE A 552 15.22 6.25 -25.64
C ILE A 552 15.00 4.74 -25.42
N PRO A 553 13.81 4.30 -24.94
CA PRO A 553 13.54 2.87 -24.77
C PRO A 553 13.55 2.15 -26.11
N ARG A 554 14.29 1.04 -26.19
CA ARG A 554 14.25 0.12 -27.34
C ARG A 554 13.37 -1.06 -26.99
N PRO A 555 12.28 -1.32 -27.72
CA PRO A 555 11.43 -2.48 -27.45
C PRO A 555 12.24 -3.77 -27.62
N ILE A 556 12.01 -4.71 -26.70
CA ILE A 556 12.65 -6.03 -26.72
C ILE A 556 11.85 -6.99 -27.62
N ILE A 557 10.56 -6.69 -27.81
CA ILE A 557 9.69 -7.45 -28.68
C ILE A 557 9.80 -6.84 -30.09
N PRO A 558 10.23 -7.59 -31.11
CA PRO A 558 10.40 -7.10 -32.46
C PRO A 558 9.08 -6.72 -33.14
#